data_14d5b23e99d8459ad3446158afb7b5bd
#
_entry.id   14d5b23e99d8459ad3446158afb7b5bd
#
_cell.length_a   1.000
_cell.length_b   1.000
_cell.length_c   1.000
_cell.angle_alpha   90.00
_cell.angle_beta   90.00
_cell.angle_gamma   90.00
#
_symmetry.space_group_name_H-M   'P 1'
#
loop_
_entity.id
_entity.type
_entity.pdbx_description
1 polymer ?
#
loop_
_entity_poly.entity_id
_entity_poly.type
_entity_poly.pdbx_seq_one_letter_code
_entity_poly.pdbx_strand_id
1 'polypeptide(L)'
;SFMSAAAHAFWFLVVHHVLRHFSEKRSFRLIGATAAVLVSATAFTVWNQSNVNEKVYTVSLLTIALLSWLIVRWQENLGRGKEDDNLLILMVFVLALSVGNHLMAFLAAPAIILFVLWVHPRTLLNWRLYVGGLAAAILGLSIHLFLPIRAGLGPVINEGAPTCPDIGSAITAVVSYGKAGCEALSEALNRTQYDKPSLVPRQAPLTDQFLNYLQYFDWQWARSLEGEQGVFARIRLPFTMLFTGLGIWGAVEHYRRDKAGFIYIATLFATLSVALI
;
A
#
# COMPACT_ATOMS: atom_id res chain seq x y z
N SER A 1 -9.26 -3.54 -13.40
CA SER A 1 -10.32 -3.48 -12.40
C SER A 1 -10.59 -2.04 -11.95
N PHE A 2 -11.78 -1.75 -11.42
CA PHE A 2 -12.15 -0.42 -10.90
C PHE A 2 -11.18 0.08 -9.83
N MET A 3 -10.76 -0.80 -8.90
CA MET A 3 -9.82 -0.46 -7.83
C MET A 3 -8.47 0.01 -8.36
N SER A 4 -7.95 -0.64 -9.40
CA SER A 4 -6.71 -0.22 -10.05
C SER A 4 -6.85 1.17 -10.70
N ALA A 5 -7.95 1.44 -11.41
CA ALA A 5 -8.21 2.74 -12.01
C ALA A 5 -8.31 3.85 -10.95
N ALA A 6 -9.03 3.60 -9.85
CA ALA A 6 -9.14 4.54 -8.72
C ALA A 6 -7.77 4.80 -8.06
N ALA A 7 -6.93 3.75 -7.89
CA ALA A 7 -5.57 3.90 -7.39
C ALA A 7 -4.75 4.85 -8.27
N HIS A 8 -4.82 4.68 -9.58
CA HIS A 8 -4.09 5.53 -10.53
C HIS A 8 -4.62 6.97 -10.56
N ALA A 9 -5.91 7.19 -10.28
CA ALA A 9 -6.44 8.54 -10.10
C ALA A 9 -5.80 9.24 -8.89
N PHE A 10 -5.65 8.55 -7.74
CA PHE A 10 -4.93 9.12 -6.59
C PHE A 10 -3.45 9.32 -6.86
N TRP A 11 -2.79 8.37 -7.53
CA TRP A 11 -1.39 8.56 -7.94
C TRP A 11 -1.21 9.73 -8.89
N PHE A 12 -2.15 9.97 -9.82
CA PHE A 12 -2.15 11.17 -10.65
C PHE A 12 -2.15 12.45 -9.79
N LEU A 13 -2.99 12.51 -8.75
CA LEU A 13 -3.06 13.66 -7.85
C LEU A 13 -1.74 13.85 -7.07
N VAL A 14 -1.15 12.75 -6.58
CA VAL A 14 0.14 12.79 -5.87
C VAL A 14 1.26 13.29 -6.79
N VAL A 15 1.40 12.70 -7.99
CA VAL A 15 2.43 13.10 -8.95
C VAL A 15 2.21 14.56 -9.41
N HIS A 16 0.95 14.95 -9.68
CA HIS A 16 0.63 16.33 -10.02
C HIS A 16 1.03 17.31 -8.91
N HIS A 17 0.87 16.92 -7.62
CA HIS A 17 1.33 17.72 -6.49
C HIS A 17 2.86 17.84 -6.48
N VAL A 18 3.58 16.72 -6.56
CA VAL A 18 5.05 16.69 -6.59
C VAL A 18 5.59 17.58 -7.73
N LEU A 19 4.99 17.53 -8.91
CA LEU A 19 5.41 18.32 -10.06
C LEU A 19 5.22 19.84 -9.89
N ARG A 20 4.51 20.32 -8.84
CA ARG A 20 4.46 21.75 -8.48
C ARG A 20 5.82 22.29 -8.06
N HIS A 21 6.65 21.45 -7.48
CA HIS A 21 8.03 21.82 -7.09
C HIS A 21 8.98 21.92 -8.30
N PHE A 22 8.53 21.46 -9.49
CA PHE A 22 9.33 21.45 -10.71
C PHE A 22 8.94 22.53 -11.70
N SER A 23 7.66 22.89 -11.79
CA SER A 23 7.17 23.87 -12.75
C SER A 23 5.84 24.48 -12.35
N GLU A 24 5.72 25.80 -12.54
CA GLU A 24 4.45 26.52 -12.39
C GLU A 24 3.48 26.27 -13.57
N LYS A 25 3.98 25.76 -14.70
CA LYS A 25 3.15 25.51 -15.88
C LYS A 25 2.19 24.35 -15.65
N ARG A 26 0.88 24.64 -15.64
CA ARG A 26 -0.17 23.64 -15.45
C ARG A 26 -0.09 22.50 -16.48
N SER A 27 0.18 22.83 -17.76
CA SER A 27 0.32 21.83 -18.82
C SER A 27 1.45 20.83 -18.55
N PHE A 28 2.60 21.30 -18.08
CA PHE A 28 3.71 20.43 -17.69
C PHE A 28 3.31 19.44 -16.61
N ARG A 29 2.63 19.92 -15.57
CA ARG A 29 2.17 19.07 -14.46
C ARG A 29 1.14 18.03 -14.90
N LEU A 30 0.17 18.44 -15.74
CA LEU A 30 -0.86 17.53 -16.24
C LEU A 30 -0.25 16.46 -17.15
N ILE A 31 0.59 16.85 -18.11
CA ILE A 31 1.23 15.92 -19.04
C ILE A 31 2.15 14.96 -18.28
N GLY A 32 2.97 15.48 -17.37
CA GLY A 32 3.89 14.65 -16.59
C GLY A 32 3.16 13.66 -15.66
N ALA A 33 2.11 14.09 -14.98
CA ALA A 33 1.31 13.21 -14.13
C ALA A 33 0.58 12.16 -14.97
N THR A 34 0.04 12.52 -16.13
CA THR A 34 -0.61 11.57 -17.05
C THR A 34 0.39 10.53 -17.56
N ALA A 35 1.57 10.97 -18.00
CA ALA A 35 2.61 10.07 -18.50
C ALA A 35 3.06 9.07 -17.39
N ALA A 36 3.32 9.56 -16.17
CA ALA A 36 3.71 8.70 -15.05
C ALA A 36 2.64 7.65 -14.72
N VAL A 37 1.37 8.05 -14.69
CA VAL A 37 0.26 7.15 -14.41
C VAL A 37 0.04 6.14 -15.53
N LEU A 38 0.18 6.53 -16.80
CA LEU A 38 0.08 5.60 -17.92
C LEU A 38 1.19 4.55 -17.88
N VAL A 39 2.43 4.95 -17.60
CA VAL A 39 3.56 4.02 -17.43
C VAL A 39 3.29 3.05 -16.29
N SER A 40 2.81 3.53 -15.15
CA SER A 40 2.47 2.68 -13.99
C SER A 40 1.31 1.72 -14.30
N ALA A 41 0.23 2.22 -14.91
CA ALA A 41 -0.97 1.42 -15.19
C ALA A 41 -0.71 0.30 -16.20
N THR A 42 0.22 0.51 -17.13
CA THR A 42 0.61 -0.47 -18.16
C THR A 42 1.80 -1.33 -17.76
N ALA A 43 2.43 -1.07 -16.61
CA ALA A 43 3.50 -1.91 -16.09
C ALA A 43 2.99 -3.34 -15.87
N PHE A 44 3.82 -4.34 -16.24
CA PHE A 44 3.42 -5.74 -16.32
C PHE A 44 2.67 -6.25 -15.08
N THR A 45 3.24 -6.03 -13.89
CA THR A 45 2.64 -6.53 -12.65
C THR A 45 1.29 -5.87 -12.37
N VAL A 46 1.19 -4.55 -12.54
CA VAL A 46 -0.05 -3.81 -12.31
C VAL A 46 -1.14 -4.25 -13.28
N TRP A 47 -0.79 -4.35 -14.58
CA TRP A 47 -1.71 -4.82 -15.62
C TRP A 47 -2.22 -6.23 -15.33
N ASN A 48 -1.29 -7.16 -15.03
CA ASN A 48 -1.62 -8.56 -14.75
C ASN A 48 -2.56 -8.66 -13.53
N GLN A 49 -2.18 -8.07 -12.39
CA GLN A 49 -2.99 -8.09 -11.17
C GLN A 49 -4.35 -7.37 -11.33
N SER A 50 -4.48 -6.45 -12.28
CA SER A 50 -5.75 -5.77 -12.56
C SER A 50 -6.76 -6.66 -13.30
N ASN A 51 -6.29 -7.72 -13.98
CA ASN A 51 -7.10 -8.61 -14.80
C ASN A 51 -7.36 -9.98 -14.16
N VAL A 52 -6.61 -10.39 -13.12
CA VAL A 52 -6.87 -11.66 -12.43
C VAL A 52 -8.08 -11.57 -11.49
N ASN A 53 -8.63 -12.73 -11.13
CA ASN A 53 -9.81 -12.82 -10.26
C ASN A 53 -9.51 -12.43 -8.81
N GLU A 54 -8.33 -12.72 -8.29
CA GLU A 54 -7.90 -12.29 -6.96
C GLU A 54 -7.63 -10.79 -6.93
N LYS A 55 -8.48 -10.06 -6.19
CA LYS A 55 -8.49 -8.59 -6.20
C LYS A 55 -7.73 -7.94 -5.05
N VAL A 56 -7.13 -8.72 -4.14
CA VAL A 56 -6.51 -8.21 -2.91
C VAL A 56 -5.40 -7.19 -3.18
N TYR A 57 -4.59 -7.40 -4.22
CA TYR A 57 -3.49 -6.50 -4.55
C TYR A 57 -3.97 -5.16 -5.12
N THR A 58 -5.03 -5.16 -5.94
CA THR A 58 -5.56 -3.91 -6.49
C THR A 58 -6.27 -3.06 -5.44
N VAL A 59 -6.89 -3.68 -4.43
CA VAL A 59 -7.47 -2.99 -3.26
C VAL A 59 -6.34 -2.40 -2.41
N SER A 60 -5.27 -3.16 -2.17
CA SER A 60 -4.10 -2.67 -1.43
C SER A 60 -3.41 -1.50 -2.16
N LEU A 61 -3.30 -1.58 -3.50
CA LEU A 61 -2.77 -0.49 -4.31
C LEU A 61 -3.61 0.78 -4.16
N LEU A 62 -4.95 0.64 -4.19
CA LEU A 62 -5.87 1.77 -3.95
C LEU A 62 -5.68 2.36 -2.56
N THR A 63 -5.58 1.50 -1.54
CA THR A 63 -5.37 1.94 -0.15
C THR A 63 -4.09 2.74 -0.02
N ILE A 64 -2.97 2.25 -0.56
CA ILE A 64 -1.67 2.94 -0.52
C ILE A 64 -1.73 4.27 -1.28
N ALA A 65 -2.37 4.30 -2.45
CA ALA A 65 -2.54 5.52 -3.24
C ALA A 65 -3.40 6.57 -2.51
N LEU A 66 -4.49 6.14 -1.89
CA LEU A 66 -5.35 7.00 -1.07
C LEU A 66 -4.59 7.56 0.13
N LEU A 67 -3.86 6.73 0.88
CA LEU A 67 -3.03 7.16 2.00
C LEU A 67 -1.97 8.17 1.56
N SER A 68 -1.33 7.92 0.40
CA SER A 68 -0.35 8.85 -0.19
C SER A 68 -0.98 10.19 -0.56
N TRP A 69 -2.22 10.19 -1.04
CA TRP A 69 -2.95 11.44 -1.29
C TRP A 69 -3.36 12.15 -0.01
N LEU A 70 -3.85 11.42 1.00
CA LEU A 70 -4.25 11.99 2.28
C LEU A 70 -3.08 12.66 3.01
N ILE A 71 -1.87 12.06 3.00
CA ILE A 71 -0.69 12.66 3.63
C ILE A 71 -0.23 13.94 2.92
N VAL A 72 -0.35 13.98 1.58
CA VAL A 72 -0.11 15.19 0.79
C VAL A 72 -1.12 16.30 1.17
N ARG A 73 -2.40 15.94 1.33
CA ARG A 73 -3.44 16.89 1.76
C ARG A 73 -3.20 17.40 3.18
N TRP A 74 -2.77 16.53 4.09
CA TRP A 74 -2.38 16.92 5.43
C TRP A 74 -1.24 17.95 5.41
N GLN A 75 -0.19 17.71 4.64
CA GLN A 75 0.91 18.66 4.47
C GLN A 75 0.44 20.00 3.89
N GLU A 76 -0.40 20.00 2.86
CA GLU A 76 -0.96 21.23 2.28
C GLU A 76 -1.78 22.03 3.29
N ASN A 77 -2.58 21.36 4.13
CA ASN A 77 -3.38 22.02 5.16
C ASN A 77 -2.49 22.64 6.24
N LEU A 78 -1.45 21.92 6.65
CA LEU A 78 -0.44 22.42 7.59
C LEU A 78 0.25 23.68 7.06
N GLY A 79 0.65 23.69 5.77
CA GLY A 79 1.24 24.87 5.11
C GLY A 79 0.29 26.08 5.02
N ARG A 80 -1.04 25.84 5.18
CA ARG A 80 -2.07 26.90 5.28
C ARG A 80 -2.39 27.30 6.71
N GLY A 81 -1.61 26.83 7.69
CA GLY A 81 -1.84 27.07 9.13
C GLY A 81 -3.02 26.29 9.73
N LYS A 82 -3.47 25.21 9.08
CA LYS A 82 -4.53 24.33 9.58
C LYS A 82 -3.91 23.02 10.05
N GLU A 83 -3.89 22.81 11.36
CA GLU A 83 -3.55 21.51 11.93
C GLU A 83 -4.78 20.58 11.73
N ASP A 84 -4.68 19.67 10.77
CA ASP A 84 -5.78 18.77 10.39
C ASP A 84 -5.49 17.33 10.83
N ASP A 85 -5.55 17.12 12.14
CA ASP A 85 -5.37 15.79 12.74
C ASP A 85 -6.43 14.78 12.27
N ASN A 86 -7.59 15.26 11.79
CA ASN A 86 -8.64 14.38 11.28
C ASN A 86 -8.19 13.58 10.05
N LEU A 87 -7.30 14.15 9.21
CA LEU A 87 -6.73 13.40 8.08
C LEU A 87 -5.83 12.26 8.56
N LEU A 88 -5.06 12.47 9.63
CA LEU A 88 -4.24 11.40 10.22
C LEU A 88 -5.10 10.32 10.86
N ILE A 89 -6.18 10.71 11.56
CA ILE A 89 -7.17 9.78 12.13
C ILE A 89 -7.85 8.99 11.00
N LEU A 90 -8.21 9.63 9.90
CA LEU A 90 -8.76 8.95 8.72
C LEU A 90 -7.76 7.96 8.12
N MET A 91 -6.46 8.29 8.07
CA MET A 91 -5.44 7.35 7.60
C MET A 91 -5.33 6.13 8.51
N VAL A 92 -5.43 6.29 9.85
CA VAL A 92 -5.48 5.16 10.80
C VAL A 92 -6.72 4.29 10.53
N PHE A 93 -7.89 4.91 10.31
CA PHE A 93 -9.10 4.16 9.94
C PHE A 93 -8.92 3.35 8.66
N VAL A 94 -8.40 3.98 7.59
CA VAL A 94 -8.17 3.32 6.29
C VAL A 94 -7.17 2.18 6.42
N LEU A 95 -6.10 2.35 7.18
CA LEU A 95 -5.14 1.29 7.48
C LEU A 95 -5.80 0.13 8.24
N ALA A 96 -6.54 0.41 9.31
CA ALA A 96 -7.23 -0.60 10.10
C ALA A 96 -8.27 -1.36 9.26
N LEU A 97 -9.05 -0.66 8.44
CA LEU A 97 -10.01 -1.27 7.52
C LEU A 97 -9.31 -2.19 6.49
N SER A 98 -8.11 -1.82 6.03
CA SER A 98 -7.37 -2.59 5.03
C SER A 98 -6.88 -3.95 5.53
N VAL A 99 -6.81 -4.16 6.85
CA VAL A 99 -6.48 -5.46 7.47
C VAL A 99 -7.48 -6.54 7.03
N GLY A 100 -8.75 -6.17 6.86
CA GLY A 100 -9.79 -7.07 6.35
C GLY A 100 -9.57 -7.54 4.90
N ASN A 101 -8.72 -6.84 4.13
CA ASN A 101 -8.34 -7.24 2.79
C ASN A 101 -6.95 -7.91 2.78
N HIS A 102 -5.89 -7.16 3.05
CA HIS A 102 -4.51 -7.64 3.00
C HIS A 102 -3.57 -6.72 3.77
N LEU A 103 -2.60 -7.32 4.49
CA LEU A 103 -1.64 -6.57 5.31
C LEU A 103 -0.66 -5.69 4.50
N MET A 104 -0.57 -5.85 3.18
CA MET A 104 0.36 -5.11 2.32
C MET A 104 0.21 -3.59 2.47
N ALA A 105 -1.01 -3.09 2.72
CA ALA A 105 -1.23 -1.65 2.91
C ALA A 105 -0.50 -1.09 4.14
N PHE A 106 -0.23 -1.92 5.16
CA PHE A 106 0.54 -1.52 6.35
C PHE A 106 1.99 -1.15 6.03
N LEU A 107 2.53 -1.61 4.92
CA LEU A 107 3.87 -1.23 4.47
C LEU A 107 3.98 0.28 4.14
N ALA A 108 2.84 0.99 4.03
CA ALA A 108 2.84 2.44 3.92
C ALA A 108 3.00 3.15 5.28
N ALA A 109 2.73 2.50 6.40
CA ALA A 109 2.77 3.13 7.72
C ALA A 109 4.16 3.70 8.09
N PRO A 110 5.29 3.01 7.86
CA PRO A 110 6.61 3.60 8.13
C PRO A 110 6.86 4.89 7.35
N ALA A 111 6.42 4.96 6.08
CA ALA A 111 6.57 6.15 5.26
C ALA A 111 5.73 7.33 5.81
N ILE A 112 4.50 7.07 6.23
CA ILE A 112 3.61 8.07 6.85
C ILE A 112 4.23 8.58 8.15
N ILE A 113 4.69 7.68 9.03
CA ILE A 113 5.27 8.04 10.34
C ILE A 113 6.52 8.90 10.14
N LEU A 114 7.46 8.47 9.29
CA LEU A 114 8.69 9.22 9.02
C LEU A 114 8.39 10.58 8.39
N PHE A 115 7.40 10.65 7.51
CA PHE A 115 6.98 11.91 6.92
C PHE A 115 6.41 12.89 7.95
N VAL A 116 5.52 12.43 8.83
CA VAL A 116 4.97 13.25 9.93
C VAL A 116 6.07 13.74 10.86
N LEU A 117 7.00 12.84 11.24
CA LEU A 117 8.16 13.19 12.06
C LEU A 117 9.06 14.23 11.40
N TRP A 118 9.21 14.16 10.08
CA TRP A 118 10.04 15.10 9.33
C TRP A 118 9.38 16.47 9.17
N VAL A 119 8.08 16.48 8.85
CA VAL A 119 7.36 17.73 8.50
C VAL A 119 6.90 18.48 9.76
N HIS A 120 6.29 17.78 10.71
CA HIS A 120 5.71 18.40 11.91
C HIS A 120 5.67 17.43 13.11
N PRO A 121 6.80 17.16 13.76
CA PRO A 121 6.88 16.17 14.84
C PRO A 121 5.97 16.49 16.04
N ARG A 122 5.63 17.76 16.25
CA ARG A 122 4.72 18.20 17.34
C ARG A 122 3.32 17.59 17.23
N THR A 123 2.87 17.22 16.04
CA THR A 123 1.60 16.51 15.82
C THR A 123 1.51 15.25 16.68
N LEU A 124 2.63 14.53 16.87
CA LEU A 124 2.67 13.32 17.69
C LEU A 124 2.54 13.59 19.19
N LEU A 125 2.57 14.83 19.63
CA LEU A 125 2.32 15.20 21.03
C LEU A 125 0.82 15.47 21.30
N ASN A 126 -0.01 15.51 20.27
CA ASN A 126 -1.43 15.76 20.41
C ASN A 126 -2.18 14.47 20.86
N TRP A 127 -2.61 14.45 22.13
CA TRP A 127 -3.34 13.32 22.70
C TRP A 127 -4.63 12.96 21.94
N ARG A 128 -5.28 13.95 21.29
CA ARG A 128 -6.51 13.75 20.50
C ARG A 128 -6.27 12.83 19.31
N LEU A 129 -5.04 12.87 18.72
CA LEU A 129 -4.65 11.96 17.65
C LEU A 129 -4.66 10.50 18.12
N TYR A 130 -4.20 10.24 19.34
CA TYR A 130 -4.17 8.88 19.89
C TYR A 130 -5.58 8.37 20.25
N VAL A 131 -6.40 9.19 20.89
CA VAL A 131 -7.78 8.79 21.24
C VAL A 131 -8.62 8.62 19.96
N GLY A 132 -8.57 9.59 19.05
CA GLY A 132 -9.26 9.50 17.77
C GLY A 132 -8.75 8.38 16.89
N GLY A 133 -7.42 8.17 16.87
CA GLY A 133 -6.77 7.09 16.16
C GLY A 133 -7.16 5.72 16.70
N LEU A 134 -7.21 5.55 18.03
CA LEU A 134 -7.68 4.31 18.66
C LEU A 134 -9.14 4.01 18.30
N ALA A 135 -10.02 5.00 18.40
CA ALA A 135 -11.42 4.86 18.01
C ALA A 135 -11.56 4.49 16.52
N ALA A 136 -10.80 5.15 15.66
CA ALA A 136 -10.75 4.87 14.23
C ALA A 136 -10.22 3.47 13.92
N ALA A 137 -9.19 3.02 14.64
CA ALA A 137 -8.65 1.66 14.51
C ALA A 137 -9.67 0.60 14.92
N ILE A 138 -10.35 0.78 16.06
CA ILE A 138 -11.43 -0.13 16.52
C ILE A 138 -12.54 -0.19 15.47
N LEU A 139 -12.98 0.96 14.96
CA LEU A 139 -14.01 1.03 13.91
C LEU A 139 -13.56 0.34 12.63
N GLY A 140 -12.31 0.55 12.18
CA GLY A 140 -11.78 -0.10 10.97
C GLY A 140 -11.65 -1.62 11.13
N LEU A 141 -11.14 -2.08 12.29
CA LEU A 141 -11.00 -3.51 12.58
C LEU A 141 -12.35 -4.21 12.77
N SER A 142 -13.42 -3.48 13.12
CA SER A 142 -14.75 -4.07 13.28
C SER A 142 -15.29 -4.75 12.02
N ILE A 143 -14.71 -4.47 10.84
CA ILE A 143 -15.02 -5.17 9.59
C ILE A 143 -14.89 -6.71 9.72
N HIS A 144 -14.01 -7.18 10.60
CA HIS A 144 -13.82 -8.63 10.83
C HIS A 144 -15.05 -9.28 11.48
N LEU A 145 -15.94 -8.51 12.15
CA LEU A 145 -17.21 -9.02 12.66
C LEU A 145 -18.18 -9.43 11.53
N PHE A 146 -17.94 -8.94 10.30
CA PHE A 146 -18.70 -9.38 9.14
C PHE A 146 -18.56 -10.89 8.90
N LEU A 147 -17.39 -11.47 9.19
CA LEU A 147 -17.13 -12.91 8.96
C LEU A 147 -18.09 -13.82 9.73
N PRO A 148 -18.19 -13.74 11.08
CA PRO A 148 -19.12 -14.59 11.85
C PRO A 148 -20.59 -14.24 11.58
N ILE A 149 -20.92 -12.96 11.33
CA ILE A 149 -22.29 -12.55 10.97
C ILE A 149 -22.71 -13.22 9.66
N ARG A 150 -21.86 -13.11 8.63
CA ARG A 150 -22.12 -13.76 7.33
C ARG A 150 -22.20 -15.26 7.45
N ALA A 151 -21.29 -15.89 8.17
CA ALA A 151 -21.27 -17.33 8.38
C ALA A 151 -22.52 -17.83 9.09
N GLY A 152 -23.01 -17.08 10.08
CA GLY A 152 -24.25 -17.36 10.80
C GLY A 152 -25.53 -17.28 9.95
N LEU A 153 -25.50 -16.56 8.82
CA LEU A 153 -26.59 -16.48 7.85
C LEU A 153 -26.66 -17.70 6.90
N GLY A 154 -25.74 -18.67 7.00
CA GLY A 154 -25.73 -19.88 6.19
C GLY A 154 -25.58 -19.63 4.67
N PRO A 155 -24.60 -18.84 4.19
CA PRO A 155 -24.46 -18.57 2.76
C PRO A 155 -24.09 -19.85 2.01
N VAL A 156 -24.43 -19.92 0.71
CA VAL A 156 -24.13 -21.07 -0.15
C VAL A 156 -22.62 -21.40 -0.18
N ILE A 157 -21.79 -20.36 -0.18
CA ILE A 157 -20.32 -20.49 -0.06
C ILE A 157 -19.93 -19.97 1.32
N ASN A 158 -19.50 -20.87 2.20
CA ASN A 158 -19.11 -20.57 3.58
C ASN A 158 -17.75 -21.22 3.89
N GLU A 159 -16.73 -20.82 3.15
CA GLU A 159 -15.37 -21.34 3.33
C GLU A 159 -14.84 -20.98 4.73
N GLY A 160 -14.24 -21.97 5.40
CA GLY A 160 -13.71 -21.83 6.76
C GLY A 160 -14.78 -21.66 7.84
N ALA A 161 -16.07 -21.55 7.46
CA ALA A 161 -17.24 -21.47 8.36
C ALA A 161 -16.93 -20.73 9.69
N PRO A 162 -16.48 -19.46 9.68
CA PRO A 162 -15.98 -18.72 10.86
C PRO A 162 -17.14 -18.33 11.79
N THR A 163 -17.92 -19.30 12.25
CA THR A 163 -19.05 -19.12 13.15
C THR A 163 -18.60 -18.99 14.59
N CYS A 164 -19.34 -18.22 15.36
CA CYS A 164 -19.14 -18.07 16.80
C CYS A 164 -20.45 -18.39 17.54
N PRO A 165 -20.38 -18.99 18.74
CA PRO A 165 -21.58 -19.35 19.53
C PRO A 165 -22.33 -18.14 20.02
N ASP A 166 -21.63 -17.03 20.23
CA ASP A 166 -22.18 -15.76 20.73
C ASP A 166 -21.36 -14.57 20.26
N ILE A 167 -21.94 -13.36 20.40
CA ILE A 167 -21.32 -12.12 19.97
C ILE A 167 -20.11 -11.72 20.82
N GLY A 168 -20.10 -12.10 22.10
CA GLY A 168 -18.99 -11.80 23.01
C GLY A 168 -17.72 -12.57 22.62
N SER A 169 -17.84 -13.85 22.29
CA SER A 169 -16.73 -14.66 21.79
C SER A 169 -16.24 -14.16 20.42
N ALA A 170 -17.12 -13.67 19.55
CA ALA A 170 -16.74 -13.05 18.29
C ALA A 170 -15.94 -11.75 18.49
N ILE A 171 -16.41 -10.86 19.36
CA ILE A 171 -15.70 -9.61 19.70
C ILE A 171 -14.34 -9.94 20.32
N THR A 172 -14.29 -10.91 21.23
CA THR A 172 -13.02 -11.35 21.87
C THR A 172 -12.04 -11.85 20.83
N ALA A 173 -12.48 -12.65 19.86
CA ALA A 173 -11.62 -13.14 18.78
C ALA A 173 -11.09 -11.97 17.91
N VAL A 174 -11.92 -11.00 17.56
CA VAL A 174 -11.51 -9.83 16.78
C VAL A 174 -10.52 -8.95 17.56
N VAL A 175 -10.83 -8.61 18.80
CA VAL A 175 -9.97 -7.73 19.63
C VAL A 175 -8.63 -8.38 19.96
N SER A 176 -8.62 -9.69 20.22
CA SER A 176 -7.39 -10.45 20.48
C SER A 176 -6.64 -10.85 19.22
N TYR A 177 -7.20 -10.52 18.04
CA TYR A 177 -6.71 -10.96 16.72
C TYR A 177 -6.50 -12.48 16.66
N GLY A 178 -7.52 -13.22 17.07
CA GLY A 178 -7.54 -14.68 17.01
C GLY A 178 -6.72 -15.40 18.09
N LYS A 179 -6.29 -14.70 19.15
CA LYS A 179 -5.59 -15.36 20.27
C LYS A 179 -6.54 -15.93 21.34
N ALA A 180 -7.78 -15.46 21.34
CA ALA A 180 -8.83 -15.89 22.25
C ALA A 180 -10.19 -15.72 21.57
N GLY A 181 -11.26 -16.27 22.17
CA GLY A 181 -12.61 -16.21 21.61
C GLY A 181 -13.03 -17.52 20.96
N CYS A 182 -13.81 -17.45 19.89
CA CYS A 182 -14.24 -18.65 19.16
C CYS A 182 -13.16 -19.14 18.18
N GLU A 183 -12.96 -20.48 18.17
CA GLU A 183 -11.89 -21.12 17.41
C GLU A 183 -11.98 -20.88 15.91
N ALA A 184 -13.13 -21.14 15.29
CA ALA A 184 -13.30 -21.01 13.85
C ALA A 184 -13.00 -19.60 13.31
N LEU A 185 -13.41 -18.53 14.04
CA LEU A 185 -13.05 -17.16 13.67
C LEU A 185 -11.57 -16.86 13.96
N SER A 186 -11.02 -17.41 15.04
CA SER A 186 -9.61 -17.27 15.39
C SER A 186 -8.70 -17.87 14.33
N GLU A 187 -9.04 -19.04 13.80
CA GLU A 187 -8.34 -19.69 12.69
C GLU A 187 -8.38 -18.85 11.41
N ALA A 188 -9.56 -18.30 11.06
CA ALA A 188 -9.71 -17.42 9.91
C ALA A 188 -8.87 -16.14 10.04
N LEU A 189 -8.89 -15.49 11.22
CA LEU A 189 -8.10 -14.28 11.50
C LEU A 189 -6.59 -14.56 11.49
N ASN A 190 -6.19 -15.68 12.08
CA ASN A 190 -4.80 -16.12 12.10
C ASN A 190 -4.34 -16.68 10.75
N ARG A 191 -5.24 -16.89 9.79
CA ARG A 191 -4.92 -17.47 8.49
C ARG A 191 -4.17 -18.81 8.63
N THR A 192 -4.65 -19.69 9.52
CA THR A 192 -3.99 -20.96 9.83
C THR A 192 -3.92 -21.91 8.63
N GLN A 193 -4.79 -21.70 7.64
CA GLN A 193 -4.82 -22.42 6.37
C GLN A 193 -3.62 -22.12 5.45
N TYR A 194 -2.87 -21.07 5.74
CA TYR A 194 -1.69 -20.70 4.96
C TYR A 194 -0.43 -20.93 5.80
N ASP A 195 0.57 -21.53 5.18
CA ASP A 195 1.91 -21.57 5.77
C ASP A 195 2.40 -20.15 6.02
N LYS A 196 2.90 -19.91 7.24
CA LYS A 196 3.52 -18.63 7.61
C LYS A 196 5.03 -18.81 7.58
N PRO A 197 5.69 -18.56 6.43
CA PRO A 197 7.11 -18.69 6.34
C PRO A 197 7.78 -17.75 7.36
N SER A 198 8.74 -18.27 8.09
CA SER A 198 9.55 -17.46 9.00
C SER A 198 10.40 -16.47 8.19
N LEU A 199 10.55 -15.25 8.70
CA LEU A 199 11.51 -14.30 8.14
C LEU A 199 12.96 -14.75 8.44
N VAL A 200 13.14 -15.52 9.52
CA VAL A 200 14.45 -16.07 9.94
C VAL A 200 14.24 -17.47 10.53
N PRO A 201 14.86 -18.54 9.99
CA PRO A 201 15.69 -18.54 8.79
C PRO A 201 14.88 -18.32 7.49
N ARG A 202 15.49 -17.70 6.49
CA ARG A 202 14.85 -17.50 5.17
C ARG A 202 14.70 -18.84 4.45
N GLN A 203 13.63 -18.97 3.67
CA GLN A 203 13.37 -20.21 2.91
C GLN A 203 14.20 -20.34 1.63
N ALA A 204 14.71 -19.23 1.11
CA ALA A 204 15.58 -19.20 -0.07
C ALA A 204 16.83 -18.34 0.19
N PRO A 205 17.95 -18.60 -0.50
CA PRO A 205 19.14 -17.74 -0.47
C PRO A 205 18.81 -16.29 -0.85
N LEU A 206 19.45 -15.32 -0.21
CA LEU A 206 19.28 -13.90 -0.53
C LEU A 206 19.56 -13.56 -2.00
N THR A 207 20.54 -14.24 -2.58
CA THR A 207 20.90 -14.10 -4.01
C THR A 207 19.73 -14.43 -4.93
N ASP A 208 19.03 -15.53 -4.65
CA ASP A 208 17.90 -15.98 -5.46
C ASP A 208 16.70 -15.05 -5.31
N GLN A 209 16.45 -14.56 -4.09
CA GLN A 209 15.41 -13.57 -3.83
C GLN A 209 15.70 -12.26 -4.57
N PHE A 210 16.95 -11.80 -4.53
CA PHE A 210 17.37 -10.59 -5.25
C PHE A 210 17.29 -10.75 -6.77
N LEU A 211 17.71 -11.89 -7.31
CA LEU A 211 17.58 -12.17 -8.73
C LEU A 211 16.12 -12.24 -9.18
N ASN A 212 15.25 -12.83 -8.36
CA ASN A 212 13.82 -12.84 -8.60
C ASN A 212 13.23 -11.42 -8.60
N TYR A 213 13.62 -10.58 -7.66
CA TYR A 213 13.23 -9.17 -7.64
C TYR A 213 13.68 -8.44 -8.93
N LEU A 214 14.93 -8.62 -9.35
CA LEU A 214 15.44 -8.01 -10.58
C LEU A 214 14.70 -8.51 -11.82
N GLN A 215 14.32 -9.78 -11.85
CA GLN A 215 13.52 -10.36 -12.93
C GLN A 215 12.14 -9.70 -13.02
N TYR A 216 11.44 -9.56 -11.90
CA TYR A 216 10.15 -8.86 -11.88
C TYR A 216 10.29 -7.37 -12.21
N PHE A 217 11.36 -6.73 -11.80
CA PHE A 217 11.66 -5.35 -12.17
C PHE A 217 11.87 -5.19 -13.69
N ASP A 218 12.65 -6.06 -14.29
CA ASP A 218 12.91 -6.09 -15.73
C ASP A 218 11.61 -6.33 -16.54
N TRP A 219 10.74 -7.18 -16.05
CA TRP A 219 9.46 -7.48 -16.72
C TRP A 219 8.47 -6.32 -16.77
N GLN A 220 8.63 -5.30 -15.93
CA GLN A 220 7.67 -4.20 -15.89
C GLN A 220 7.55 -3.44 -17.22
N TRP A 221 8.61 -3.38 -18.03
CA TRP A 221 8.72 -2.43 -19.13
C TRP A 221 8.42 -3.01 -20.51
N ALA A 222 8.92 -4.22 -20.80
CA ALA A 222 8.88 -4.75 -22.16
C ALA A 222 8.76 -6.28 -22.22
N ARG A 223 8.11 -6.92 -21.25
CA ARG A 223 7.98 -8.38 -21.17
C ARG A 223 7.40 -9.02 -22.44
N SER A 224 6.45 -8.35 -23.08
CA SER A 224 5.78 -8.86 -24.27
C SER A 224 6.66 -8.92 -25.53
N LEU A 225 7.82 -8.24 -25.53
CA LEU A 225 8.72 -8.21 -26.69
C LEU A 225 9.63 -9.45 -26.81
N GLU A 226 9.90 -10.10 -25.69
CA GLU A 226 10.70 -11.32 -25.64
C GLU A 226 10.14 -12.20 -24.52
N GLY A 227 9.93 -13.49 -24.76
CA GLY A 227 9.31 -14.41 -23.82
C GLY A 227 9.93 -14.41 -22.41
N GLU A 228 9.58 -15.37 -21.57
CA GLU A 228 9.90 -15.40 -20.12
C GLU A 228 11.38 -15.69 -19.79
N GLN A 229 12.28 -15.75 -20.78
CA GLN A 229 13.65 -16.21 -20.60
C GLN A 229 14.56 -15.13 -19.98
N GLY A 230 15.16 -15.49 -18.85
CA GLY A 230 16.27 -14.78 -18.21
C GLY A 230 15.98 -13.38 -17.68
N VAL A 231 16.89 -12.92 -16.82
CA VAL A 231 16.95 -11.53 -16.34
C VAL A 231 17.69 -10.70 -17.38
N PHE A 232 17.23 -9.49 -17.67
CA PHE A 232 17.86 -8.56 -18.62
C PHE A 232 18.04 -9.12 -20.04
N ALA A 233 17.02 -9.79 -20.56
CA ALA A 233 17.03 -10.25 -21.95
C ALA A 233 17.34 -9.10 -22.92
N ARG A 234 18.02 -9.41 -24.04
CA ARG A 234 18.63 -8.40 -24.94
C ARG A 234 17.65 -7.30 -25.39
N ILE A 235 16.41 -7.67 -25.72
CA ILE A 235 15.40 -6.71 -26.19
C ILE A 235 14.86 -5.85 -25.03
N ARG A 236 14.74 -6.40 -23.81
CA ARG A 236 14.25 -5.68 -22.65
C ARG A 236 15.29 -4.76 -22.00
N LEU A 237 16.55 -5.13 -22.06
CA LEU A 237 17.64 -4.40 -21.40
C LEU A 237 17.64 -2.88 -21.69
N PRO A 238 17.50 -2.40 -22.94
CA PRO A 238 17.47 -0.97 -23.21
C PRO A 238 16.32 -0.24 -22.50
N PHE A 239 15.13 -0.86 -22.43
CA PHE A 239 13.97 -0.29 -21.74
C PHE A 239 14.21 -0.24 -20.24
N THR A 240 14.71 -1.32 -19.65
CA THR A 240 15.03 -1.40 -18.22
C THR A 240 16.10 -0.38 -17.84
N MET A 241 17.16 -0.21 -18.66
CA MET A 241 18.17 0.83 -18.44
C MET A 241 17.59 2.23 -18.57
N LEU A 242 16.74 2.49 -19.57
CA LEU A 242 16.07 3.78 -19.76
C LEU A 242 15.22 4.14 -18.53
N PHE A 243 14.31 3.26 -18.11
CA PHE A 243 13.41 3.54 -17.00
C PHE A 243 14.16 3.62 -15.65
N THR A 244 15.20 2.79 -15.47
CA THR A 244 16.08 2.90 -14.30
C THR A 244 16.80 4.24 -14.27
N GLY A 245 17.39 4.66 -15.38
CA GLY A 245 18.08 5.95 -15.50
C GLY A 245 17.16 7.13 -15.25
N LEU A 246 15.96 7.12 -15.85
CA LEU A 246 14.93 8.14 -15.61
C LEU A 246 14.46 8.14 -14.14
N GLY A 247 14.31 6.96 -13.54
CA GLY A 247 13.93 6.82 -12.13
C GLY A 247 14.98 7.40 -11.19
N ILE A 248 16.26 7.09 -11.41
CA ILE A 248 17.38 7.64 -10.62
C ILE A 248 17.48 9.15 -10.80
N TRP A 249 17.40 9.64 -12.03
CA TRP A 249 17.42 11.08 -12.30
C TRP A 249 16.24 11.79 -11.64
N GLY A 250 15.03 11.24 -11.78
CA GLY A 250 13.82 11.78 -11.13
C GLY A 250 13.94 11.79 -9.61
N ALA A 251 14.50 10.74 -9.00
CA ALA A 251 14.76 10.66 -7.56
C ALA A 251 15.74 11.77 -7.08
N VAL A 252 16.84 11.97 -7.81
CA VAL A 252 17.81 13.04 -7.50
C VAL A 252 17.17 14.41 -7.60
N GLU A 253 16.42 14.68 -8.66
CA GLU A 253 15.74 15.96 -8.83
C GLU A 253 14.62 16.16 -7.79
N HIS A 254 13.88 15.11 -7.42
CA HIS A 254 12.88 15.17 -6.37
C HIS A 254 13.52 15.52 -5.01
N TYR A 255 14.61 14.82 -4.64
CA TYR A 255 15.35 15.12 -3.42
C TYR A 255 15.85 16.57 -3.36
N ARG A 256 16.31 17.11 -4.50
CA ARG A 256 16.80 18.50 -4.57
C ARG A 256 15.71 19.54 -4.38
N ARG A 257 14.49 19.26 -4.83
CA ARG A 257 13.38 20.22 -4.88
C ARG A 257 12.37 20.07 -3.75
N ASP A 258 12.12 18.84 -3.31
CA ASP A 258 11.17 18.50 -2.26
C ASP A 258 11.69 17.35 -1.41
N LYS A 259 12.51 17.64 -0.42
CA LYS A 259 13.11 16.65 0.46
C LYS A 259 12.07 15.87 1.25
N ALA A 260 11.01 16.53 1.71
CA ALA A 260 9.97 15.87 2.51
C ALA A 260 9.20 14.83 1.68
N GLY A 261 8.70 15.25 0.53
CA GLY A 261 8.02 14.33 -0.41
C GLY A 261 8.94 13.20 -0.88
N PHE A 262 10.23 13.51 -1.13
CA PHE A 262 11.21 12.47 -1.48
C PHE A 262 11.37 11.44 -0.37
N ILE A 263 11.51 11.84 0.90
CA ILE A 263 11.65 10.93 2.04
C ILE A 263 10.41 10.01 2.11
N TYR A 264 9.21 10.57 1.94
CA TYR A 264 7.99 9.77 1.90
C TYR A 264 8.03 8.71 0.80
N ILE A 265 8.28 9.12 -0.45
CA ILE A 265 8.27 8.21 -1.61
C ILE A 265 9.42 7.19 -1.52
N ALA A 266 10.61 7.61 -1.12
CA ALA A 266 11.76 6.73 -0.96
C ALA A 266 11.54 5.67 0.13
N THR A 267 10.94 6.06 1.28
CA THR A 267 10.59 5.13 2.34
C THR A 267 9.49 4.16 1.88
N LEU A 268 8.47 4.69 1.20
CA LEU A 268 7.40 3.84 0.64
C LEU A 268 7.97 2.83 -0.37
N PHE A 269 8.86 3.27 -1.26
CA PHE A 269 9.58 2.37 -2.18
C PHE A 269 10.38 1.32 -1.43
N ALA A 270 11.15 1.73 -0.41
CA ALA A 270 11.99 0.81 0.36
C ALA A 270 11.14 -0.25 1.08
N THR A 271 10.01 0.13 1.69
CA THR A 271 9.14 -0.81 2.41
C THR A 271 8.32 -1.72 1.48
N LEU A 272 7.92 -1.23 0.30
CA LEU A 272 7.11 -2.00 -0.65
C LEU A 272 7.96 -2.87 -1.59
N SER A 273 9.26 -2.67 -1.66
CA SER A 273 10.15 -3.42 -2.55
C SER A 273 11.34 -4.00 -1.81
N VAL A 274 12.28 -3.18 -1.37
CA VAL A 274 13.56 -3.66 -0.80
C VAL A 274 13.37 -4.47 0.48
N ALA A 275 12.44 -4.06 1.36
CA ALA A 275 12.18 -4.79 2.61
C ALA A 275 11.50 -6.16 2.39
N LEU A 276 11.00 -6.45 1.19
CA LEU A 276 10.38 -7.72 0.83
C LEU A 276 11.34 -8.71 0.17
N ILE A 277 12.56 -8.27 -0.15
CA ILE A 277 13.67 -9.11 -0.58
C ILE A 277 14.28 -9.78 0.63
#